data_b4ad0dbe5efd96bcd219ec8d71dad07d
#
_entry.id   b4ad0dbe5efd96bcd219ec8d71dad07d
#
_cell.length_a   1.000
_cell.length_b   1.000
_cell.length_c   1.000
_cell.angle_alpha   90.00
_cell.angle_beta   90.00
_cell.angle_gamma   90.00
#
_symmetry.space_group_name_H-M   'P 1'
#
loop_
_entity.id
_entity.type
_entity.pdbx_description
1 polymer ?
#
loop_
_entity_poly.entity_id
_entity_poly.type
_entity_poly.pdbx_seq_one_letter_code
_entity_poly.pdbx_strand_id
1 'polypeptide(L)'
;MSQKVLVAGTGISGISAAKLLLAQGGEVILYDGNEKLSEEKLKAKFDEGAKVTIVLGELKKTDLAGVELCVISPGIPLEAPFVAVIDEAKIPIWSEIELAYHCSKGKLAAITGTNGKTTTTALTGEIMRKFYKSVFVVGNIGDPYTAHALETTDESVTVAEVSSFQIETIMGL
;
A
#
# COMPACT_ATOMS: atom_id res chain seq x y z
N MET A 1 2.51 -0.86 -20.70
CA MET A 1 3.00 0.52 -20.43
C MET A 1 3.37 0.58 -18.98
N SER A 2 4.50 1.18 -18.64
CA SER A 2 4.93 1.30 -17.24
C SER A 2 4.08 2.40 -16.59
N GLN A 3 3.20 2.02 -15.65
CA GLN A 3 2.36 2.96 -14.91
C GLN A 3 3.22 3.75 -13.94
N LYS A 4 3.04 5.07 -13.87
CA LYS A 4 3.72 5.95 -12.91
C LYS A 4 2.80 6.21 -11.71
N VAL A 5 3.25 5.83 -10.52
CA VAL A 5 2.43 5.85 -9.30
C VAL A 5 3.11 6.69 -8.21
N LEU A 6 2.35 7.57 -7.58
CA LEU A 6 2.75 8.25 -6.35
C LEU A 6 2.45 7.34 -5.16
N VAL A 7 3.45 7.08 -4.33
CA VAL A 7 3.26 6.38 -3.05
C VAL A 7 3.50 7.38 -1.92
N ALA A 8 2.46 7.71 -1.17
CA ALA A 8 2.51 8.64 -0.06
C ALA A 8 2.78 7.92 1.26
N GLY A 9 3.89 8.27 1.90
CA GLY A 9 4.42 7.69 3.12
C GLY A 9 5.64 6.80 2.89
N THR A 10 6.66 6.98 3.73
CA THR A 10 7.95 6.25 3.67
C THR A 10 8.13 5.21 4.77
N GLY A 11 7.03 4.89 5.49
CA GLY A 11 6.96 3.82 6.48
C GLY A 11 6.99 2.43 5.84
N ILE A 12 6.76 1.40 6.66
CA ILE A 12 6.81 -0.01 6.23
C ILE A 12 5.83 -0.26 5.07
N SER A 13 4.57 0.17 5.21
CA SER A 13 3.53 -0.02 4.17
C SER A 13 3.86 0.70 2.87
N GLY A 14 4.33 1.97 2.93
CA GLY A 14 4.68 2.72 1.74
C GLY A 14 5.89 2.14 0.99
N ILE A 15 6.93 1.73 1.72
CA ILE A 15 8.08 1.04 1.11
C ILE A 15 7.65 -0.29 0.47
N SER A 16 6.77 -1.04 1.14
CA SER A 16 6.23 -2.30 0.61
C SER A 16 5.42 -2.08 -0.67
N ALA A 17 4.52 -1.10 -0.67
CA ALA A 17 3.74 -0.72 -1.85
C ALA A 17 4.64 -0.29 -3.02
N ALA A 18 5.65 0.53 -2.74
CA ALA A 18 6.62 0.95 -3.75
C ALA A 18 7.38 -0.24 -4.37
N LYS A 19 7.83 -1.20 -3.54
CA LYS A 19 8.50 -2.42 -4.01
C LYS A 19 7.58 -3.29 -4.86
N LEU A 20 6.32 -3.44 -4.46
CA LEU A 20 5.32 -4.19 -5.24
C LEU A 20 5.13 -3.58 -6.64
N LEU A 21 4.95 -2.26 -6.73
CA LEU A 21 4.79 -1.54 -7.98
C LEU A 21 6.02 -1.65 -8.89
N LEU A 22 7.22 -1.51 -8.31
CA LEU A 22 8.49 -1.69 -9.03
C LEU A 22 8.66 -3.11 -9.56
N ALA A 23 8.29 -4.13 -8.78
CA ALA A 23 8.34 -5.54 -9.19
C ALA A 23 7.40 -5.83 -10.39
N GLN A 24 6.33 -5.04 -10.53
CA GLN A 24 5.43 -5.09 -11.69
C GLN A 24 5.90 -4.24 -12.88
N GLY A 25 7.10 -3.65 -12.80
CA GLY A 25 7.67 -2.83 -13.86
C GLY A 25 7.18 -1.38 -13.89
N GLY A 26 6.51 -0.94 -12.83
CA GLY A 26 6.06 0.44 -12.66
C GLY A 26 7.20 1.43 -12.42
N GLU A 27 6.87 2.72 -12.44
CA GLU A 27 7.71 3.83 -12.01
C GLU A 27 7.07 4.45 -10.76
N VAL A 28 7.86 4.67 -9.71
CA VAL A 28 7.34 5.13 -8.41
C VAL A 28 7.90 6.50 -8.04
N ILE A 29 7.02 7.41 -7.63
CA ILE A 29 7.38 8.58 -6.84
C ILE A 29 7.06 8.26 -5.38
N LEU A 30 8.08 8.13 -4.54
CA LEU A 30 7.91 7.94 -3.10
C LEU A 30 7.93 9.30 -2.41
N TYR A 31 6.80 9.67 -1.83
CA TYR A 31 6.59 10.98 -1.21
C TYR A 31 6.47 10.88 0.31
N ASP A 32 7.05 11.86 1.00
CA ASP A 32 6.81 12.09 2.43
C ASP A 32 6.90 13.59 2.74
N GLY A 33 5.94 14.09 3.52
CA GLY A 33 5.93 15.50 3.95
C GLY A 33 7.05 15.89 4.91
N ASN A 34 7.84 14.95 5.41
CA ASN A 34 8.92 15.20 6.33
C ASN A 34 10.26 15.47 5.60
N GLU A 35 10.63 16.74 5.49
CA GLU A 35 11.88 17.19 4.85
C GLU A 35 13.16 16.71 5.57
N LYS A 36 13.06 16.26 6.82
CA LYS A 36 14.21 15.81 7.62
C LYS A 36 14.65 14.39 7.29
N LEU A 37 13.90 13.67 6.47
CA LEU A 37 14.26 12.34 6.03
C LEU A 37 15.47 12.36 5.09
N SER A 38 16.29 11.32 5.13
CA SER A 38 17.42 11.19 4.21
C SER A 38 16.99 10.46 2.95
N GLU A 39 17.06 11.15 1.82
CA GLU A 39 16.81 10.57 0.49
C GLU A 39 17.71 9.37 0.21
N GLU A 40 19.00 9.44 0.58
CA GLU A 40 19.96 8.34 0.41
C GLU A 40 19.53 7.09 1.18
N LYS A 41 19.10 7.25 2.45
CA LYS A 41 18.62 6.12 3.27
C LYS A 41 17.33 5.52 2.71
N LEU A 42 16.48 6.32 2.10
CA LEU A 42 15.26 5.83 1.44
C LEU A 42 15.60 5.10 0.15
N LYS A 43 16.47 5.65 -0.69
CA LYS A 43 16.94 4.99 -1.92
C LYS A 43 17.62 3.66 -1.64
N ALA A 44 18.41 3.57 -0.58
CA ALA A 44 19.08 2.32 -0.17
C ALA A 44 18.11 1.17 0.20
N LYS A 45 16.81 1.44 0.34
CA LYS A 45 15.79 0.39 0.57
C LYS A 45 15.32 -0.30 -0.71
N PHE A 46 15.76 0.19 -1.88
CA PHE A 46 15.40 -0.33 -3.20
C PHE A 46 16.63 -0.86 -3.91
N ASP A 47 16.41 -1.75 -4.88
CA ASP A 47 17.48 -2.32 -5.69
C ASP A 47 18.16 -1.25 -6.56
N GLU A 48 19.41 -1.47 -6.90
CA GLU A 48 20.17 -0.57 -7.79
C GLU A 48 19.49 -0.52 -9.17
N GLY A 49 19.23 0.69 -9.67
CA GLY A 49 18.52 0.90 -10.93
C GLY A 49 17.00 0.87 -10.83
N ALA A 50 16.41 0.70 -9.64
CA ALA A 50 14.96 0.82 -9.47
C ALA A 50 14.46 2.20 -9.91
N LYS A 51 13.34 2.24 -10.64
CA LYS A 51 12.72 3.49 -11.13
C LYS A 51 11.94 4.18 -10.01
N VAL A 52 12.65 4.60 -8.97
CA VAL A 52 12.08 5.31 -7.83
C VAL A 52 12.66 6.73 -7.74
N THR A 53 11.77 7.71 -7.69
CA THR A 53 12.07 9.12 -7.40
C THR A 53 11.58 9.42 -6.00
N ILE A 54 12.38 10.12 -5.19
CA ILE A 54 12.01 10.51 -3.83
C ILE A 54 11.66 12.00 -3.81
N VAL A 55 10.51 12.32 -3.23
CA VAL A 55 10.06 13.70 -3.01
C VAL A 55 9.79 13.90 -1.53
N LEU A 56 10.46 14.85 -0.90
CA LEU A 56 10.34 15.14 0.53
C LEU A 56 9.86 16.59 0.73
N GLY A 57 9.00 16.79 1.72
CA GLY A 57 8.47 18.10 2.05
C GLY A 57 7.22 18.47 1.26
N GLU A 58 7.19 19.64 0.62
CA GLU A 58 6.04 20.13 -0.13
C GLU A 58 5.87 19.38 -1.46
N LEU A 59 4.69 18.76 -1.67
CA LEU A 59 4.33 18.15 -2.95
C LEU A 59 3.84 19.22 -3.92
N LYS A 60 4.47 19.32 -5.09
CA LYS A 60 4.13 20.30 -6.13
C LYS A 60 3.38 19.63 -7.27
N LYS A 61 2.54 20.39 -7.98
CA LYS A 61 1.86 19.89 -9.19
C LYS A 61 2.82 19.37 -10.26
N THR A 62 4.02 19.92 -10.34
CA THR A 62 5.08 19.46 -11.26
C THR A 62 5.54 18.05 -10.96
N ASP A 63 5.51 17.64 -9.69
CA ASP A 63 5.93 16.30 -9.25
C ASP A 63 4.91 15.23 -9.69
N LEU A 64 3.67 15.63 -9.93
CA LEU A 64 2.58 14.77 -10.39
C LEU A 64 2.54 14.55 -11.91
N ALA A 65 3.52 15.07 -12.67
CA ALA A 65 3.55 14.92 -14.12
C ALA A 65 3.61 13.43 -14.54
N GLY A 66 2.55 12.97 -15.22
CA GLY A 66 2.41 11.58 -15.68
C GLY A 66 2.02 10.58 -14.59
N VAL A 67 1.69 11.02 -13.38
CA VAL A 67 1.16 10.16 -12.32
C VAL A 67 -0.28 9.77 -12.64
N GLU A 68 -0.57 8.47 -12.60
CA GLU A 68 -1.88 7.90 -12.94
C GLU A 68 -2.64 7.42 -11.70
N LEU A 69 -1.96 7.20 -10.58
CA LEU A 69 -2.52 6.69 -9.34
C LEU A 69 -1.71 7.22 -8.15
N CYS A 70 -2.38 7.49 -7.04
CA CYS A 70 -1.76 7.69 -5.73
C CYS A 70 -2.10 6.51 -4.82
N VAL A 71 -1.09 5.92 -4.18
CA VAL A 71 -1.27 4.93 -3.11
C VAL A 71 -0.90 5.58 -1.79
N ILE A 72 -1.86 5.64 -0.86
CA ILE A 72 -1.68 6.28 0.43
C ILE A 72 -1.46 5.26 1.55
N SER A 73 -0.46 5.52 2.41
CA SER A 73 -0.19 4.68 3.58
C SER A 73 -1.27 4.83 4.65
N PRO A 74 -1.61 3.76 5.40
CA PRO A 74 -2.75 3.74 6.33
C PRO A 74 -2.69 4.78 7.48
N GLY A 75 -1.50 5.30 7.79
CA GLY A 75 -1.32 6.32 8.83
C GLY A 75 -1.48 7.77 8.37
N ILE A 76 -1.78 8.00 7.09
CA ILE A 76 -1.92 9.35 6.53
C ILE A 76 -3.41 9.67 6.37
N PRO A 77 -3.91 10.76 7.00
CA PRO A 77 -5.30 11.18 6.84
C PRO A 77 -5.56 11.74 5.44
N LEU A 78 -6.77 11.52 4.90
CA LEU A 78 -7.17 12.05 3.59
C LEU A 78 -7.31 13.59 3.56
N GLU A 79 -7.39 14.22 4.73
CA GLU A 79 -7.42 15.67 4.90
C GLU A 79 -6.02 16.31 4.90
N ALA A 80 -4.95 15.52 4.73
CA ALA A 80 -3.60 16.05 4.68
C ALA A 80 -3.45 17.06 3.51
N PRO A 81 -2.74 18.19 3.71
CA PRO A 81 -2.70 19.28 2.73
C PRO A 81 -2.26 18.87 1.33
N PHE A 82 -1.36 17.90 1.21
CA PHE A 82 -0.89 17.41 -0.09
C PHE A 82 -1.97 16.63 -0.86
N VAL A 83 -2.98 16.06 -0.19
CA VAL A 83 -4.08 15.33 -0.84
C VAL A 83 -4.89 16.29 -1.73
N ALA A 84 -5.07 17.54 -1.31
CA ALA A 84 -5.72 18.55 -2.15
C ALA A 84 -5.00 18.76 -3.50
N VAL A 85 -3.67 18.65 -3.54
CA VAL A 85 -2.89 18.76 -4.79
C VAL A 85 -3.17 17.58 -5.71
N ILE A 86 -3.38 16.38 -5.14
CA ILE A 86 -3.71 15.15 -5.87
C ILE A 86 -5.14 15.22 -6.41
N ASP A 87 -6.09 15.69 -5.59
CA ASP A 87 -7.50 15.85 -5.96
C ASP A 87 -7.66 16.88 -7.08
N GLU A 88 -6.97 18.02 -7.00
CA GLU A 88 -6.94 19.02 -8.08
C GLU A 88 -6.39 18.46 -9.39
N ALA A 89 -5.45 17.52 -9.32
CA ALA A 89 -4.91 16.80 -10.47
C ALA A 89 -5.83 15.67 -10.97
N LYS A 90 -6.94 15.39 -10.24
CA LYS A 90 -7.88 14.30 -10.52
C LYS A 90 -7.23 12.92 -10.58
N ILE A 91 -6.21 12.69 -9.77
CA ILE A 91 -5.53 11.41 -9.66
C ILE A 91 -6.30 10.55 -8.65
N PRO A 92 -6.70 9.33 -9.01
CA PRO A 92 -7.37 8.41 -8.07
C PRO A 92 -6.45 8.06 -6.90
N ILE A 93 -7.04 7.91 -5.72
CA ILE A 93 -6.32 7.53 -4.50
C ILE A 93 -6.78 6.15 -4.07
N TRP A 94 -5.83 5.23 -3.92
CA TRP A 94 -6.03 3.90 -3.37
C TRP A 94 -5.33 3.77 -2.01
N SER A 95 -5.89 2.93 -1.16
CA SER A 95 -5.16 2.44 0.01
C SER A 95 -4.12 1.39 -0.38
N GLU A 96 -3.20 1.10 0.53
CA GLU A 96 -2.25 0.00 0.38
C GLU A 96 -2.96 -1.36 0.21
N ILE A 97 -4.09 -1.55 0.92
CA ILE A 97 -4.93 -2.75 0.84
C ILE A 97 -5.56 -2.89 -0.56
N GLU A 98 -6.08 -1.81 -1.12
CA GLU A 98 -6.66 -1.81 -2.46
C GLU A 98 -5.62 -2.18 -3.52
N LEU A 99 -4.43 -1.58 -3.45
CA LEU A 99 -3.31 -1.94 -4.32
C LEU A 99 -2.98 -3.43 -4.21
N ALA A 100 -2.83 -3.93 -2.98
CA ALA A 100 -2.48 -5.33 -2.74
C ALA A 100 -3.56 -6.28 -3.26
N TYR A 101 -4.84 -5.94 -3.07
CA TYR A 101 -5.96 -6.70 -3.57
C TYR A 101 -5.92 -6.85 -5.10
N HIS A 102 -5.69 -5.76 -5.81
CA HIS A 102 -5.58 -5.79 -7.28
C HIS A 102 -4.35 -6.55 -7.80
N CYS A 103 -3.31 -6.69 -6.99
CA CYS A 103 -2.08 -7.40 -7.34
C CYS A 103 -2.06 -8.86 -6.86
N SER A 104 -2.97 -9.25 -5.98
CA SER A 104 -3.04 -10.57 -5.36
C SER A 104 -4.02 -11.49 -6.10
N LYS A 105 -3.97 -12.77 -5.71
CA LYS A 105 -4.87 -13.81 -6.18
C LYS A 105 -5.53 -14.51 -4.98
N GLY A 106 -6.52 -15.35 -5.30
CA GLY A 106 -7.22 -16.16 -4.29
C GLY A 106 -8.33 -15.41 -3.58
N LYS A 107 -8.59 -15.77 -2.34
CA LYS A 107 -9.71 -15.26 -1.53
C LYS A 107 -9.20 -14.28 -0.50
N LEU A 108 -9.93 -13.18 -0.31
CA LEU A 108 -9.66 -12.21 0.74
C LEU A 108 -10.79 -12.22 1.79
N ALA A 109 -10.39 -12.27 3.06
CA ALA A 109 -11.24 -11.99 4.21
C ALA A 109 -10.72 -10.73 4.90
N ALA A 110 -11.36 -9.60 4.68
CA ALA A 110 -11.02 -8.33 5.32
C ALA A 110 -11.76 -8.20 6.66
N ILE A 111 -11.03 -7.89 7.73
CA ILE A 111 -11.55 -7.78 9.10
C ILE A 111 -11.33 -6.37 9.61
N THR A 112 -12.42 -5.71 9.93
CA THR A 112 -12.43 -4.37 10.52
C THR A 112 -13.31 -4.33 11.77
N GLY A 113 -13.31 -3.22 12.47
CA GLY A 113 -14.13 -2.97 13.65
C GLY A 113 -13.42 -2.04 14.65
N THR A 114 -14.15 -1.57 15.65
CA THR A 114 -13.61 -0.66 16.67
C THR A 114 -12.61 -1.39 17.57
N ASN A 115 -12.96 -2.59 18.04
CA ASN A 115 -12.15 -3.41 18.94
C ASN A 115 -12.06 -4.85 18.43
N GLY A 116 -11.03 -5.58 18.87
CA GLY A 116 -10.86 -7.01 18.61
C GLY A 116 -10.40 -7.39 17.20
N LYS A 117 -10.13 -6.44 16.32
CA LYS A 117 -9.65 -6.68 14.96
C LYS A 117 -8.47 -7.66 14.93
N THR A 118 -7.41 -7.33 15.66
CA THR A 118 -6.17 -8.11 15.70
C THR A 118 -6.42 -9.56 16.16
N THR A 119 -7.18 -9.73 17.24
CA THR A 119 -7.51 -11.07 17.76
C THR A 119 -8.35 -11.86 16.76
N THR A 120 -9.35 -11.22 16.16
CA THR A 120 -10.23 -11.87 15.17
C THR A 120 -9.46 -12.25 13.93
N THR A 121 -8.58 -11.37 13.43
CA THR A 121 -7.74 -11.62 12.26
C THR A 121 -6.79 -12.79 12.51
N ALA A 122 -6.10 -12.80 13.65
CA ALA A 122 -5.20 -13.89 14.03
C ALA A 122 -5.96 -15.22 14.16
N LEU A 123 -7.09 -15.23 14.87
CA LEU A 123 -7.91 -16.43 15.06
C LEU A 123 -8.46 -16.96 13.73
N THR A 124 -8.96 -16.08 12.87
CA THR A 124 -9.43 -16.45 11.53
C THR A 124 -8.30 -17.07 10.72
N GLY A 125 -7.09 -16.48 10.75
CA GLY A 125 -5.91 -17.05 10.10
C GLY A 125 -5.59 -18.46 10.60
N GLU A 126 -5.61 -18.69 11.92
CA GLU A 126 -5.37 -20.02 12.50
C GLU A 126 -6.45 -21.05 12.08
N ILE A 127 -7.70 -20.64 12.00
CA ILE A 127 -8.80 -21.49 11.51
C ILE A 127 -8.56 -21.83 10.03
N MET A 128 -8.27 -20.82 9.19
CA MET A 128 -8.05 -21.02 7.76
C MET A 128 -6.87 -21.95 7.47
N ARG A 129 -5.79 -21.90 8.26
CA ARG A 129 -4.63 -22.82 8.14
C ARG A 129 -4.98 -24.30 8.35
N LYS A 130 -6.14 -24.62 8.95
CA LYS A 130 -6.61 -26.01 9.07
C LYS A 130 -7.21 -26.56 7.78
N PHE A 131 -7.66 -25.67 6.88
CA PHE A 131 -8.38 -26.04 5.66
C PHE A 131 -7.64 -25.68 4.38
N TYR A 132 -6.77 -24.66 4.42
CA TYR A 132 -6.03 -24.15 3.26
C TYR A 132 -4.52 -24.28 3.46
N LYS A 133 -3.81 -24.63 2.40
CA LYS A 133 -2.34 -24.80 2.43
C LYS A 133 -1.59 -23.47 2.39
N SER A 134 -2.18 -22.45 1.77
CA SER A 134 -1.58 -21.11 1.61
C SER A 134 -2.49 -20.07 2.27
N VAL A 135 -2.07 -19.59 3.45
CA VAL A 135 -2.80 -18.60 4.24
C VAL A 135 -1.88 -17.47 4.67
N PHE A 136 -2.24 -16.27 4.27
CA PHE A 136 -1.55 -15.03 4.65
C PHE A 136 -2.38 -14.29 5.69
N VAL A 137 -1.74 -13.80 6.76
CA VAL A 137 -2.35 -12.94 7.77
C VAL A 137 -1.58 -11.62 7.74
N VAL A 138 -2.23 -10.56 7.32
CA VAL A 138 -1.57 -9.32 6.86
C VAL A 138 -2.36 -8.07 7.27
N GLY A 139 -1.83 -6.90 6.95
CA GLY A 139 -2.50 -5.61 7.10
C GLY A 139 -1.92 -4.79 8.25
N ASN A 140 -2.75 -4.25 9.14
CA ASN A 140 -2.29 -3.47 10.29
C ASN A 140 -1.59 -4.31 11.37
N ILE A 141 -1.57 -5.62 11.20
CA ILE A 141 -0.80 -6.58 12.00
C ILE A 141 0.17 -7.35 11.13
N GLY A 142 1.33 -7.67 11.69
CA GLY A 142 2.36 -8.40 10.94
C GLY A 142 2.92 -7.56 9.79
N ASP A 143 3.02 -8.18 8.63
CA ASP A 143 3.52 -7.55 7.42
C ASP A 143 2.41 -6.85 6.62
N PRO A 144 2.73 -5.78 5.86
CA PRO A 144 1.79 -5.17 4.93
C PRO A 144 1.27 -6.19 3.90
N TYR A 145 0.02 -6.04 3.47
CA TYR A 145 -0.52 -6.95 2.45
C TYR A 145 0.25 -6.88 1.13
N THR A 146 0.71 -5.69 0.75
CA THR A 146 1.57 -5.49 -0.43
C THR A 146 2.87 -6.29 -0.40
N ALA A 147 3.39 -6.67 0.77
CA ALA A 147 4.59 -7.50 0.88
C ALA A 147 4.38 -8.92 0.36
N HIS A 148 3.15 -9.43 0.43
CA HIS A 148 2.81 -10.81 0.09
C HIS A 148 1.92 -10.93 -1.15
N ALA A 149 1.49 -9.84 -1.74
CA ALA A 149 0.52 -9.85 -2.84
C ALA A 149 0.96 -10.75 -4.01
N LEU A 150 2.23 -10.72 -4.41
CA LEU A 150 2.76 -11.54 -5.50
C LEU A 150 3.05 -13.01 -5.13
N GLU A 151 3.03 -13.34 -3.83
CA GLU A 151 3.20 -14.72 -3.35
C GLU A 151 1.87 -15.50 -3.38
N THR A 152 0.75 -14.79 -3.52
CA THR A 152 -0.58 -15.38 -3.51
C THR A 152 -0.88 -16.13 -4.81
N THR A 153 -1.68 -17.19 -4.71
CA THR A 153 -2.18 -18.01 -5.82
C THR A 153 -3.70 -18.09 -5.78
N ASP A 154 -4.33 -18.65 -6.78
CA ASP A 154 -5.78 -18.83 -6.82
C ASP A 154 -6.31 -19.70 -5.68
N GLU A 155 -5.46 -20.54 -5.06
CA GLU A 155 -5.78 -21.37 -3.90
C GLU A 155 -5.49 -20.70 -2.55
N SER A 156 -4.89 -19.49 -2.55
CA SER A 156 -4.54 -18.78 -1.34
C SER A 156 -5.76 -18.17 -0.64
N VAL A 157 -5.66 -18.04 0.68
CA VAL A 157 -6.58 -17.25 1.49
C VAL A 157 -5.77 -16.19 2.23
N THR A 158 -6.12 -14.94 2.01
CA THR A 158 -5.56 -13.79 2.74
C THR A 158 -6.56 -13.32 3.77
N VAL A 159 -6.12 -13.19 5.02
CA VAL A 159 -6.90 -12.61 6.12
C VAL A 159 -6.24 -11.28 6.47
N ALA A 160 -6.89 -10.18 6.14
CA ALA A 160 -6.33 -8.85 6.29
C ALA A 160 -7.02 -8.07 7.41
N GLU A 161 -6.22 -7.50 8.33
CA GLU A 161 -6.71 -6.49 9.26
C GLU A 161 -6.76 -5.13 8.55
N VAL A 162 -7.94 -4.53 8.48
CA VAL A 162 -8.20 -3.27 7.78
C VAL A 162 -8.69 -2.21 8.76
N SER A 163 -8.12 -1.01 8.70
CA SER A 163 -8.62 0.14 9.47
C SER A 163 -9.85 0.76 8.80
N SER A 164 -10.66 1.52 9.57
CA SER A 164 -11.79 2.25 9.02
C SER A 164 -11.37 3.24 7.92
N PHE A 165 -10.23 3.92 8.09
CA PHE A 165 -9.70 4.85 7.09
C PHE A 165 -9.32 4.18 5.76
N GLN A 166 -8.82 2.95 5.81
CA GLN A 166 -8.51 2.20 4.60
C GLN A 166 -9.76 1.80 3.82
N ILE A 167 -10.89 1.59 4.52
CA ILE A 167 -12.17 1.24 3.86
C ILE A 167 -12.71 2.41 3.04
N GLU A 168 -12.48 3.65 3.44
CA GLU A 168 -12.95 4.84 2.71
C GLU A 168 -12.33 4.98 1.32
N THR A 169 -11.18 4.36 1.08
CA THR A 169 -10.46 4.39 -0.21
C THR A 169 -10.59 3.09 -1.00
N ILE A 170 -11.40 2.15 -0.52
CA ILE A 170 -11.64 0.87 -1.22
C ILE A 170 -12.73 1.08 -2.28
N MET A 171 -12.40 0.82 -3.53
CA MET A 171 -13.31 0.95 -4.67
C MET A 171 -13.68 -0.39 -5.33
N GLY A 172 -12.96 -1.46 -5.03
CA GLY A 172 -13.07 -2.74 -5.71
C GLY A 172 -13.22 -3.98 -4.83
N LEU A 173 -13.23 -3.82 -3.50
CA LEU A 173 -13.45 -4.92 -2.54
C LEU A 173 -14.92 -5.28 -2.37
#